data_1de22d7d7e1b80f232e68e75bcb89388
#
_entry.id   1de22d7d7e1b80f232e68e75bcb89388
#
_cell.length_a   1.000
_cell.length_b   1.000
_cell.length_c   1.000
_cell.angle_alpha   90.00
_cell.angle_beta   90.00
_cell.angle_gamma   90.00
#
_symmetry.space_group_name_H-M   'P 1'
#
loop_
_entity.id
_entity.type
_entity.pdbx_description
1 polymer ?
#
loop_
_entity_poly.entity_id
_entity_poly.type
_entity_poly.pdbx_seq_one_letter_code
_entity_poly.pdbx_strand_id
1 'polypeptide(L)'
;MGKHSDVGISELLLLVREGDEPAFSELVERYTPLLNKVISLFHGSFVESGEAYTEAYTTLYRAAASYDLTKVDAVTFGLYARICIYRRLCDMVKKELPTEDSIDENVDEESVGIEDELVAKERMQRAMRAARELLSDYEYDVFSLYVMGYTTAEIAAELSKTAKSVDNAKNRLWRHLREHKDEFTDII
;
A
#
# COMPACT_ATOMS: atom_id res chain seq x y z
N MET A 1 -23.68 4.15 -9.88
CA MET A 1 -22.91 2.93 -10.19
C MET A 1 -21.89 3.33 -11.24
N GLY A 2 -20.61 3.19 -10.93
CA GLY A 2 -19.52 3.56 -11.82
C GLY A 2 -19.51 2.69 -13.09
N LYS A 3 -19.01 3.25 -14.18
CA LYS A 3 -18.92 2.58 -15.51
C LYS A 3 -18.07 1.29 -15.45
N HIS A 4 -17.25 1.12 -14.42
CA HIS A 4 -16.28 0.02 -14.26
C HIS A 4 -16.47 -0.79 -12.97
N SER A 5 -17.63 -0.76 -12.32
CA SER A 5 -17.88 -1.44 -11.03
C SER A 5 -17.62 -2.96 -11.06
N ASP A 6 -17.80 -3.61 -12.21
CA ASP A 6 -17.66 -5.06 -12.38
C ASP A 6 -16.32 -5.47 -13.01
N VAL A 7 -15.45 -4.49 -13.31
CA VAL A 7 -14.14 -4.72 -13.95
C VAL A 7 -13.13 -5.26 -12.93
N GLY A 8 -12.38 -6.29 -13.30
CA GLY A 8 -11.30 -6.84 -12.47
C GLY A 8 -10.16 -5.85 -12.26
N ILE A 9 -9.41 -6.01 -11.15
CA ILE A 9 -8.34 -5.06 -10.82
C ILE A 9 -7.28 -4.93 -11.92
N SER A 10 -6.87 -6.03 -12.54
CA SER A 10 -5.84 -6.00 -13.59
C SER A 10 -6.29 -5.22 -14.81
N GLU A 11 -7.54 -5.39 -15.22
CA GLU A 11 -8.13 -4.66 -16.35
C GLU A 11 -8.33 -3.18 -15.99
N LEU A 12 -8.76 -2.89 -14.76
CA LEU A 12 -8.90 -1.52 -14.26
C LEU A 12 -7.58 -0.77 -14.30
N LEU A 13 -6.47 -1.42 -13.88
CA LEU A 13 -5.14 -0.84 -13.93
C LEU A 13 -4.66 -0.56 -15.36
N LEU A 14 -5.03 -1.40 -16.34
CA LEU A 14 -4.72 -1.15 -17.74
C LEU A 14 -5.46 0.08 -18.26
N LEU A 15 -6.75 0.21 -17.96
CA LEU A 15 -7.55 1.37 -18.34
C LEU A 15 -7.01 2.67 -17.72
N VAL A 16 -6.58 2.62 -16.46
CA VAL A 16 -5.94 3.77 -15.80
C VAL A 16 -4.65 4.19 -16.51
N ARG A 17 -3.84 3.24 -16.98
CA ARG A 17 -2.62 3.52 -17.78
C ARG A 17 -2.91 4.15 -19.14
N GLU A 18 -4.05 3.83 -19.71
CA GLU A 18 -4.52 4.42 -20.97
C GLU A 18 -5.14 5.82 -20.77
N GLY A 19 -5.23 6.27 -19.51
CA GLY A 19 -5.76 7.59 -19.15
C GLY A 19 -7.28 7.63 -19.03
N ASP A 20 -7.94 6.50 -18.80
CA ASP A 20 -9.41 6.46 -18.58
C ASP A 20 -9.72 7.03 -17.17
N GLU A 21 -10.18 8.28 -17.11
CA GLU A 21 -10.54 8.96 -15.85
C GLU A 21 -11.64 8.22 -15.06
N PRO A 22 -12.72 7.71 -15.67
CA PRO A 22 -13.69 6.86 -14.99
C PRO A 22 -13.08 5.62 -14.34
N ALA A 23 -12.09 4.99 -14.96
CA ALA A 23 -11.38 3.85 -14.37
C ALA A 23 -10.56 4.25 -13.16
N PHE A 24 -9.90 5.42 -13.21
CA PHE A 24 -9.18 5.92 -12.04
C PHE A 24 -10.14 6.30 -10.90
N SER A 25 -11.29 6.91 -11.20
CA SER A 25 -12.32 7.20 -10.20
C SER A 25 -12.82 5.95 -9.50
N GLU A 26 -13.07 4.87 -10.25
CA GLU A 26 -13.46 3.56 -9.70
C GLU A 26 -12.33 2.97 -8.84
N LEU A 27 -11.06 3.07 -9.29
CA LEU A 27 -9.91 2.63 -8.50
C LEU A 27 -9.83 3.36 -7.17
N VAL A 28 -9.99 4.68 -7.17
CA VAL A 28 -10.02 5.50 -5.96
C VAL A 28 -11.15 5.05 -5.03
N GLU A 29 -12.36 4.84 -5.54
CA GLU A 29 -13.50 4.41 -4.73
C GLU A 29 -13.21 3.08 -4.03
N ARG A 30 -12.68 2.09 -4.75
CA ARG A 30 -12.31 0.76 -4.20
C ARG A 30 -11.21 0.86 -3.15
N TYR A 31 -10.25 1.77 -3.33
CA TYR A 31 -9.10 1.91 -2.42
C TYR A 31 -9.25 3.03 -1.39
N THR A 32 -10.39 3.71 -1.33
CA THR A 32 -10.70 4.71 -0.30
C THR A 32 -10.51 4.19 1.14
N PRO A 33 -10.93 2.96 1.51
CA PRO A 33 -10.66 2.43 2.85
C PRO A 33 -9.17 2.34 3.17
N LEU A 34 -8.36 1.92 2.20
CA LEU A 34 -6.90 1.84 2.32
C LEU A 34 -6.29 3.24 2.47
N LEU A 35 -6.68 4.20 1.63
CA LEU A 35 -6.22 5.58 1.69
C LEU A 35 -6.48 6.18 3.07
N ASN A 36 -7.73 6.08 3.55
CA ASN A 36 -8.13 6.57 4.87
C ASN A 36 -7.30 5.91 5.98
N LYS A 37 -7.06 4.61 5.89
CA LYS A 37 -6.28 3.87 6.87
C LYS A 37 -4.84 4.32 6.91
N VAL A 38 -4.19 4.49 5.75
CA VAL A 38 -2.80 4.94 5.69
C VAL A 38 -2.69 6.38 6.19
N ILE A 39 -3.54 7.29 5.74
CA ILE A 39 -3.54 8.69 6.16
C ILE A 39 -3.77 8.81 7.67
N SER A 40 -4.64 7.97 8.25
CA SER A 40 -4.90 7.98 9.70
C SER A 40 -3.68 7.66 10.55
N LEU A 41 -2.66 7.00 10.01
CA LEU A 41 -1.41 6.74 10.73
C LEU A 41 -0.57 8.01 10.94
N PHE A 42 -0.86 9.07 10.19
CA PHE A 42 -0.17 10.35 10.24
C PHE A 42 -0.97 11.44 10.97
N HIS A 43 -2.05 11.08 11.68
CA HIS A 43 -2.80 12.02 12.51
C HIS A 43 -1.90 12.61 13.58
N GLY A 44 -1.88 13.95 13.63
CA GLY A 44 -1.02 14.71 14.57
C GLY A 44 0.37 15.03 14.02
N SER A 45 0.73 14.59 12.80
CA SER A 45 1.86 15.13 12.06
C SER A 45 1.48 16.46 11.41
N PHE A 46 2.49 17.24 10.99
CA PHE A 46 2.30 18.58 10.37
C PHE A 46 1.59 18.53 9.01
N VAL A 47 1.44 17.35 8.41
CA VAL A 47 0.77 17.19 7.12
C VAL A 47 -0.70 17.51 7.28
N GLU A 48 -1.16 18.63 6.72
CA GLU A 48 -2.56 18.96 6.67
C GLU A 48 -3.35 17.86 5.96
N SER A 49 -4.52 17.51 6.49
CA SER A 49 -5.32 16.40 5.97
C SER A 49 -5.56 16.49 4.46
N GLY A 50 -5.74 17.71 3.93
CA GLY A 50 -5.97 17.94 2.50
C GLY A 50 -4.77 17.61 1.62
N GLU A 51 -3.56 17.96 2.06
CA GLU A 51 -2.31 17.64 1.34
C GLU A 51 -2.04 16.14 1.36
N ALA A 52 -2.22 15.50 2.52
CA ALA A 52 -2.06 14.05 2.64
C ALA A 52 -2.98 13.29 1.67
N TYR A 53 -4.24 13.70 1.54
CA TYR A 53 -5.16 13.10 0.57
C TYR A 53 -4.72 13.34 -0.87
N THR A 54 -4.36 14.56 -1.23
CA THR A 54 -3.91 14.90 -2.58
C THR A 54 -2.69 14.07 -2.97
N GLU A 55 -1.73 13.96 -2.07
CA GLU A 55 -0.52 13.18 -2.31
C GLU A 55 -0.81 11.67 -2.36
N ALA A 56 -1.68 11.16 -1.50
CA ALA A 56 -2.10 9.77 -1.52
C ALA A 56 -2.81 9.40 -2.83
N TYR A 57 -3.68 10.26 -3.37
CA TYR A 57 -4.33 10.08 -4.68
C TYR A 57 -3.30 10.08 -5.82
N THR A 58 -2.40 11.05 -5.83
CA THR A 58 -1.32 11.13 -6.83
C THR A 58 -0.46 9.88 -6.80
N THR A 59 -0.10 9.43 -5.59
CA THR A 59 0.71 8.23 -5.40
C THR A 59 -0.06 6.96 -5.79
N LEU A 60 -1.35 6.87 -5.53
CA LEU A 60 -2.19 5.76 -6.00
C LEU A 60 -2.19 5.67 -7.53
N TYR A 61 -2.31 6.82 -8.23
CA TYR A 61 -2.22 6.88 -9.68
C TYR A 61 -0.86 6.39 -10.20
N ARG A 62 0.23 6.90 -9.61
CA ARG A 62 1.61 6.47 -9.95
C ARG A 62 1.81 4.97 -9.69
N ALA A 63 1.29 4.47 -8.57
CA ALA A 63 1.32 3.05 -8.26
C ALA A 63 0.57 2.23 -9.32
N ALA A 64 -0.60 2.67 -9.79
CA ALA A 64 -1.34 2.00 -10.85
C ALA A 64 -0.56 1.97 -12.17
N ALA A 65 0.14 3.06 -12.49
CA ALA A 65 0.97 3.15 -13.68
C ALA A 65 2.19 2.23 -13.64
N SER A 66 2.83 2.10 -12.47
CA SER A 66 4.11 1.37 -12.31
C SER A 66 3.94 -0.10 -11.85
N TYR A 67 2.77 -0.53 -11.42
CA TYR A 67 2.54 -1.87 -10.93
C TYR A 67 2.75 -2.95 -12.00
N ASP A 68 3.53 -3.96 -11.70
CA ASP A 68 3.84 -5.05 -12.62
C ASP A 68 2.73 -6.12 -12.64
N LEU A 69 1.89 -6.07 -13.66
CA LEU A 69 0.77 -7.01 -13.83
C LEU A 69 1.20 -8.48 -14.03
N THR A 70 2.47 -8.74 -14.38
CA THR A 70 2.96 -10.13 -14.52
C THR A 70 3.23 -10.78 -13.17
N LYS A 71 3.22 -10.01 -12.08
CA LYS A 71 3.54 -10.45 -10.72
C LYS A 71 2.32 -10.42 -9.78
N VAL A 72 1.11 -10.41 -10.35
CA VAL A 72 -0.16 -10.34 -9.59
C VAL A 72 -0.27 -11.43 -8.53
N ASP A 73 0.24 -12.61 -8.79
CA ASP A 73 0.20 -13.74 -7.84
C ASP A 73 1.16 -13.57 -6.64
N ALA A 74 2.17 -12.72 -6.76
CA ALA A 74 3.18 -12.52 -5.73
C ALA A 74 2.90 -11.33 -4.82
N VAL A 75 2.28 -10.26 -5.34
CA VAL A 75 2.00 -9.02 -4.61
C VAL A 75 0.68 -8.45 -5.07
N THR A 76 -0.29 -8.33 -4.20
CA THR A 76 -1.54 -7.66 -4.55
C THR A 76 -1.29 -6.16 -4.79
N PHE A 77 -2.02 -5.58 -5.77
CA PHE A 77 -1.92 -4.15 -6.05
C PHE A 77 -2.18 -3.29 -4.79
N GLY A 78 -3.13 -3.72 -3.95
CA GLY A 78 -3.45 -2.99 -2.72
C GLY A 78 -2.27 -2.85 -1.76
N LEU A 79 -1.49 -3.91 -1.60
CA LEU A 79 -0.29 -3.86 -0.77
C LEU A 79 0.79 -2.97 -1.38
N TYR A 80 1.00 -3.09 -2.70
CA TYR A 80 1.92 -2.22 -3.42
C TYR A 80 1.55 -0.74 -3.24
N ALA A 81 0.29 -0.38 -3.50
CA ALA A 81 -0.21 0.97 -3.36
C ALA A 81 -0.04 1.49 -1.92
N ARG A 82 -0.35 0.66 -0.90
CA ARG A 82 -0.17 1.03 0.51
C ARG A 82 1.26 1.46 0.81
N ILE A 83 2.23 0.66 0.41
CA ILE A 83 3.64 0.93 0.71
C ILE A 83 4.10 2.20 0.01
N CYS A 84 3.73 2.39 -1.26
CA CYS A 84 4.04 3.61 -1.99
C CYS A 84 3.46 4.85 -1.27
N ILE A 85 2.19 4.79 -0.87
CA ILE A 85 1.51 5.90 -0.18
C ILE A 85 2.13 6.14 1.20
N TYR A 86 2.37 5.09 1.99
CA TYR A 86 2.96 5.23 3.32
C TYR A 86 4.34 5.89 3.26
N ARG A 87 5.21 5.43 2.35
CA ARG A 87 6.55 6.02 2.17
C ARG A 87 6.47 7.48 1.78
N ARG A 88 5.61 7.79 0.81
CA ARG A 88 5.44 9.18 0.36
C ARG A 88 5.01 10.10 1.50
N LEU A 89 4.07 9.66 2.33
CA LEU A 89 3.64 10.44 3.50
C LEU A 89 4.75 10.54 4.55
N CYS A 90 5.55 9.49 4.78
CA CYS A 90 6.74 9.56 5.62
C CYS A 90 7.75 10.60 5.12
N ASP A 91 7.99 10.66 3.82
CA ASP A 91 8.93 11.61 3.22
C ASP A 91 8.43 13.06 3.35
N MET A 92 7.11 13.28 3.24
CA MET A 92 6.51 14.59 3.51
C MET A 92 6.77 15.02 4.96
N VAL A 93 6.49 14.14 5.93
CA VAL A 93 6.73 14.44 7.35
C VAL A 93 8.20 14.73 7.64
N LYS A 94 9.13 13.99 7.02
CA LYS A 94 10.58 14.24 7.18
C LYS A 94 11.01 15.60 6.65
N LYS A 95 10.44 16.05 5.52
CA LYS A 95 10.75 17.36 4.94
C LYS A 95 10.26 18.54 5.80
N GLU A 96 9.22 18.33 6.59
CA GLU A 96 8.64 19.36 7.48
C GLU A 96 9.32 19.47 8.85
N LEU A 97 10.08 18.44 9.26
CA LEU A 97 10.84 18.49 10.52
C LEU A 97 12.10 19.33 10.30
N PRO A 98 12.32 20.43 11.05
CA PRO A 98 13.56 21.18 10.97
C PRO A 98 14.71 20.29 11.42
N THR A 99 15.56 19.87 10.51
CA THR A 99 16.84 19.25 10.81
C THR A 99 17.84 20.32 11.18
N GLU A 100 18.38 20.26 12.38
CA GLU A 100 19.44 21.19 12.88
C GLU A 100 20.76 21.08 12.09
N ASP A 101 20.88 20.16 11.12
CA ASP A 101 22.07 19.95 10.30
C ASP A 101 21.70 19.63 8.83
N SER A 102 21.32 20.65 8.08
CA SER A 102 21.49 20.56 6.62
C SER A 102 21.59 21.94 5.99
N ILE A 103 22.79 22.53 6.08
CA ILE A 103 23.29 23.40 5.04
C ILE A 103 23.88 22.46 3.98
N ASP A 104 23.09 22.06 3.00
CA ASP A 104 23.59 21.82 1.66
C ASP A 104 22.49 22.07 0.65
N GLU A 105 22.63 23.17 -0.02
CA GLU A 105 21.85 23.60 -1.17
C GLU A 105 22.19 22.70 -2.35
N ASN A 106 21.18 22.34 -3.13
CA ASN A 106 21.19 21.60 -4.37
C ASN A 106 21.02 20.08 -4.28
N VAL A 107 19.79 19.68 -4.01
CA VAL A 107 19.32 18.41 -4.52
C VAL A 107 18.25 18.72 -5.58
N ASP A 108 18.60 18.52 -6.84
CA ASP A 108 17.68 18.58 -7.96
C ASP A 108 16.45 17.71 -7.69
N GLU A 109 15.28 18.31 -7.69
CA GLU A 109 13.99 17.64 -7.41
C GLU A 109 13.63 16.50 -8.39
N GLU A 110 14.41 16.30 -9.44
CA GLU A 110 14.16 15.29 -10.48
C GLU A 110 14.87 13.94 -10.27
N SER A 111 15.86 13.82 -9.40
CA SER A 111 16.68 12.60 -9.32
C SER A 111 16.36 11.64 -8.15
N VAL A 112 15.57 12.05 -7.17
CA VAL A 112 15.28 11.25 -5.96
C VAL A 112 14.21 10.15 -6.20
N GLY A 113 13.54 10.16 -7.37
CA GLY A 113 12.34 9.33 -7.58
C GLY A 113 12.60 7.92 -8.13
N ILE A 114 13.59 7.68 -8.98
CA ILE A 114 13.63 6.46 -9.79
C ILE A 114 14.48 5.34 -9.16
N GLU A 115 15.63 5.66 -8.60
CA GLU A 115 16.48 4.66 -7.94
C GLU A 115 15.89 4.19 -6.61
N ASP A 116 15.32 5.09 -5.80
CA ASP A 116 14.64 4.74 -4.56
C ASP A 116 13.35 3.96 -4.80
N GLU A 117 12.62 4.24 -5.88
CA GLU A 117 11.41 3.51 -6.26
C GLU A 117 11.74 2.08 -6.71
N LEU A 118 12.83 1.87 -7.43
CA LEU A 118 13.28 0.55 -7.86
C LEU A 118 13.75 -0.31 -6.68
N VAL A 119 14.55 0.26 -5.78
CA VAL A 119 15.02 -0.41 -4.55
C VAL A 119 13.84 -0.73 -3.63
N ALA A 120 12.90 0.20 -3.49
CA ALA A 120 11.67 0.00 -2.73
C ALA A 120 10.83 -1.13 -3.30
N LYS A 121 10.69 -1.19 -4.63
CA LYS A 121 9.99 -2.25 -5.35
C LYS A 121 10.63 -3.63 -5.14
N GLU A 122 11.95 -3.71 -5.22
CA GLU A 122 12.68 -4.97 -4.99
C GLU A 122 12.57 -5.46 -3.55
N ARG A 123 12.71 -4.57 -2.56
CA ARG A 123 12.54 -4.89 -1.14
C ARG A 123 11.14 -5.42 -0.85
N MET A 124 10.12 -4.75 -1.38
CA MET A 124 8.76 -5.20 -1.22
C MET A 124 8.51 -6.56 -1.86
N GLN A 125 8.99 -6.78 -3.09
CA GLN A 125 8.85 -8.08 -3.76
C GLN A 125 9.52 -9.21 -2.98
N ARG A 126 10.64 -8.90 -2.31
CA ARG A 126 11.33 -9.86 -1.43
C ARG A 126 10.49 -10.17 -0.20
N ALA A 127 10.00 -9.14 0.50
CA ALA A 127 9.16 -9.29 1.68
C ALA A 127 7.84 -10.03 1.37
N MET A 128 7.24 -9.79 0.21
CA MET A 128 6.00 -10.48 -0.18
C MET A 128 6.24 -11.94 -0.55
N ARG A 129 7.35 -12.24 -1.21
CA ARG A 129 7.73 -13.64 -1.45
C ARG A 129 7.97 -14.37 -0.13
N ALA A 130 8.70 -13.74 0.80
CA ALA A 130 8.89 -14.28 2.13
C ALA A 130 7.56 -14.49 2.88
N ALA A 131 6.64 -13.52 2.81
CA ALA A 131 5.30 -13.68 3.39
C ALA A 131 4.53 -14.84 2.75
N ARG A 132 4.62 -15.02 1.43
CA ARG A 132 3.94 -16.12 0.73
C ARG A 132 4.52 -17.49 1.10
N GLU A 133 5.81 -17.56 1.38
CA GLU A 133 6.50 -18.79 1.81
C GLU A 133 6.26 -19.10 3.30
N LEU A 134 6.16 -18.07 4.13
CA LEU A 134 6.02 -18.19 5.58
C LEU A 134 4.59 -18.38 6.07
N LEU A 135 3.64 -17.80 5.38
CA LEU A 135 2.23 -17.79 5.78
C LEU A 135 1.46 -18.91 5.07
N SER A 136 0.53 -19.54 5.78
CA SER A 136 -0.47 -20.39 5.12
C SER A 136 -1.34 -19.55 4.17
N ASP A 137 -1.99 -20.19 3.20
CA ASP A 137 -2.88 -19.50 2.25
C ASP A 137 -3.90 -18.61 2.96
N TYR A 138 -4.53 -19.12 4.01
CA TYR A 138 -5.49 -18.35 4.79
C TYR A 138 -4.89 -17.15 5.54
N GLU A 139 -3.70 -17.32 6.12
CA GLU A 139 -3.00 -16.22 6.79
C GLU A 139 -2.53 -15.16 5.79
N TYR A 140 -2.13 -15.57 4.60
CA TYR A 140 -1.77 -14.68 3.51
C TYR A 140 -2.98 -13.88 2.99
N ASP A 141 -4.14 -14.53 2.82
CA ASP A 141 -5.39 -13.86 2.44
C ASP A 141 -5.82 -12.83 3.49
N VAL A 142 -5.77 -13.21 4.78
CA VAL A 142 -6.04 -12.30 5.90
C VAL A 142 -5.04 -11.14 5.92
N PHE A 143 -3.76 -11.41 5.70
CA PHE A 143 -2.72 -10.40 5.63
C PHE A 143 -2.96 -9.42 4.48
N SER A 144 -3.25 -9.92 3.29
CA SER A 144 -3.51 -9.12 2.10
C SER A 144 -4.68 -8.17 2.30
N LEU A 145 -5.81 -8.67 2.80
CA LEU A 145 -7.00 -7.85 3.08
C LEU A 145 -6.75 -6.87 4.22
N TYR A 146 -6.03 -7.28 5.28
CA TYR A 146 -5.67 -6.38 6.38
C TYR A 146 -4.81 -5.22 5.89
N VAL A 147 -3.86 -5.48 5.01
CA VAL A 147 -3.00 -4.47 4.40
C VAL A 147 -3.81 -3.53 3.49
N MET A 148 -4.84 -4.03 2.83
CA MET A 148 -5.79 -3.22 2.06
C MET A 148 -6.69 -2.32 2.93
N GLY A 149 -6.58 -2.42 4.26
CA GLY A 149 -7.32 -1.57 5.20
C GLY A 149 -8.66 -2.16 5.66
N TYR A 150 -8.97 -3.41 5.27
CA TYR A 150 -10.18 -4.07 5.73
C TYR A 150 -10.14 -4.29 7.24
N THR A 151 -11.26 -4.07 7.91
CA THR A 151 -11.46 -4.42 9.32
C THR A 151 -11.57 -5.93 9.48
N THR A 152 -11.37 -6.43 10.70
CA THR A 152 -11.54 -7.87 11.00
C THR A 152 -12.95 -8.38 10.60
N ALA A 153 -13.98 -7.56 10.75
CA ALA A 153 -15.35 -7.92 10.37
C ALA A 153 -15.51 -8.04 8.84
N GLU A 154 -14.96 -7.10 8.08
CA GLU A 154 -14.97 -7.12 6.61
C GLU A 154 -14.15 -8.28 6.07
N ILE A 155 -12.96 -8.55 6.62
CA ILE A 155 -12.13 -9.72 6.26
C ILE A 155 -12.90 -11.02 6.52
N ALA A 156 -13.60 -11.10 7.65
CA ALA A 156 -14.40 -12.27 8.00
C ALA A 156 -15.55 -12.49 6.99
N ALA A 157 -16.22 -11.42 6.58
CA ALA A 157 -17.26 -11.47 5.56
C ALA A 157 -16.71 -11.89 4.20
N GLU A 158 -15.60 -11.26 3.74
CA GLU A 158 -14.97 -11.52 2.46
C GLU A 158 -14.49 -12.97 2.33
N LEU A 159 -13.83 -13.47 3.37
CA LEU A 159 -13.32 -14.85 3.38
C LEU A 159 -14.36 -15.90 3.84
N SER A 160 -15.59 -15.51 4.07
CA SER A 160 -16.66 -16.39 4.62
C SER A 160 -16.20 -17.13 5.89
N LYS A 161 -15.56 -16.39 6.82
CA LYS A 161 -15.04 -16.89 8.10
C LYS A 161 -15.65 -16.11 9.26
N THR A 162 -15.39 -16.59 10.49
CA THR A 162 -15.77 -15.84 11.69
C THR A 162 -14.71 -14.80 12.05
N ALA A 163 -15.11 -13.68 12.65
CA ALA A 163 -14.19 -12.65 13.14
C ALA A 163 -13.12 -13.25 14.08
N LYS A 164 -13.50 -14.20 14.94
CA LYS A 164 -12.57 -14.92 15.83
C LYS A 164 -11.52 -15.72 15.04
N SER A 165 -11.91 -16.33 13.91
CA SER A 165 -10.95 -17.05 13.04
C SER A 165 -9.94 -16.09 12.43
N VAL A 166 -10.40 -14.92 11.97
CA VAL A 166 -9.55 -13.86 11.41
C VAL A 166 -8.59 -13.32 12.48
N ASP A 167 -9.06 -13.04 13.70
CA ASP A 167 -8.19 -12.59 14.79
C ASP A 167 -7.13 -13.63 15.16
N ASN A 168 -7.49 -14.90 15.19
CA ASN A 168 -6.53 -15.97 15.41
C ASN A 168 -5.48 -16.05 14.29
N ALA A 169 -5.89 -15.90 13.03
CA ALA A 169 -4.98 -15.85 11.90
C ALA A 169 -4.06 -14.63 12.00
N LYS A 170 -4.58 -13.44 12.31
CA LYS A 170 -3.78 -12.23 12.56
C LYS A 170 -2.73 -12.44 13.65
N ASN A 171 -3.08 -13.07 14.75
CA ASN A 171 -2.12 -13.34 15.83
C ASN A 171 -1.00 -14.30 15.40
N ARG A 172 -1.31 -15.31 14.57
CA ARG A 172 -0.30 -16.23 14.02
C ARG A 172 0.60 -15.55 13.02
N LEU A 173 0.02 -14.83 12.03
CA LEU A 173 0.80 -14.12 11.03
C LEU A 173 1.74 -13.08 11.67
N TRP A 174 1.29 -12.33 12.68
CA TRP A 174 2.14 -11.37 13.38
C TRP A 174 3.27 -12.01 14.17
N ARG A 175 3.07 -13.24 14.65
CA ARG A 175 4.15 -14.00 15.29
C ARG A 175 5.19 -14.42 14.25
N HIS A 176 4.77 -14.99 13.11
CA HIS A 176 5.67 -15.38 12.02
C HIS A 176 6.46 -14.18 11.47
N LEU A 177 5.80 -13.04 11.23
CA LEU A 177 6.48 -11.85 10.74
C LEU A 177 7.50 -11.29 11.73
N ARG A 178 7.24 -11.39 13.05
CA ARG A 178 8.20 -10.96 14.08
C ARG A 178 9.42 -11.86 14.19
N GLU A 179 9.25 -13.15 13.98
CA GLU A 179 10.36 -14.12 13.96
C GLU A 179 11.30 -13.89 12.76
N HIS A 180 10.80 -13.25 11.68
CA HIS A 180 11.53 -12.95 10.45
C HIS A 180 11.63 -11.42 10.20
N LYS A 181 11.81 -10.67 11.26
CA LYS A 181 11.72 -9.20 11.26
C LYS A 181 12.59 -8.51 10.21
N ASP A 182 13.77 -9.05 9.92
CA ASP A 182 14.73 -8.45 8.98
C ASP A 182 14.21 -8.41 7.53
N GLU A 183 13.30 -9.33 7.18
CA GLU A 183 12.70 -9.41 5.84
C GLU A 183 11.49 -8.47 5.68
N PHE A 184 10.92 -8.01 6.81
CA PHE A 184 9.66 -7.26 6.86
C PHE A 184 9.78 -5.85 7.45
N THR A 185 11.00 -5.37 7.71
CA THR A 185 11.25 -4.07 8.38
C THR A 185 10.55 -2.89 7.69
N ASP A 186 10.31 -2.99 6.39
CA ASP A 186 9.66 -1.95 5.58
C ASP A 186 8.12 -2.07 5.52
N ILE A 187 7.53 -3.12 6.11
CA ILE A 187 6.09 -3.42 6.04
C ILE A 187 5.41 -3.36 7.41
N ILE A 188 6.16 -3.60 8.48
CA ILE A 188 5.74 -3.60 9.87
C ILE A 188 6.19 -2.33 10.56
#